data_65dc2d6a619f75544a0b294a37031c0a
#
_entry.id   65dc2d6a619f75544a0b294a37031c0a
#
_cell.length_a   1.000
_cell.length_b   1.000
_cell.length_c   1.000
_cell.angle_alpha   90.00
_cell.angle_beta   90.00
_cell.angle_gamma   90.00
#
_symmetry.space_group_name_H-M   'P 1'
#
loop_
_entity.id
_entity.type
_entity.pdbx_description
1 polymer ?
#
loop_
_entity_poly.entity_id
_entity_poly.type
_entity_poly.pdbx_seq_one_letter_code
_entity_poly.pdbx_strand_id
1 'polypeptide(L)'
;PTALEADEGGLRVGLLPRQFGDLHELQGGEHCTRTVWFGFDRDAAALRQRLTGYHDPLSATCEPSVYSHSQAIPYLPAGDGGYRDELRVILQEALEGDRSFFSKREAIDEYGWRNYGDMWADHEEAYCPDERRPVISHYNNQYDLLYGMLIQFLLTGDRRWWQLADPLARHVIDIDLYHTERDKAAYNGGLFWHTAHYHD
;
A
#
# COMPACT_ATOMS: atom_id res chain seq x y z
N PRO A 1 -10.98 4.21 10.05
CA PRO A 1 -11.98 4.96 9.29
C PRO A 1 -11.89 6.46 9.58
N THR A 2 -12.29 7.27 8.61
CA THR A 2 -12.51 8.70 8.80
C THR A 2 -14.02 8.96 8.93
N ALA A 3 -14.41 9.96 9.71
CA ALA A 3 -15.80 10.37 9.81
C ALA A 3 -15.98 11.78 9.25
N LEU A 4 -17.08 12.00 8.54
CA LEU A 4 -17.52 13.29 8.08
C LEU A 4 -18.90 13.59 8.71
N GLU A 5 -18.98 14.69 9.44
CA GLU A 5 -20.21 15.15 10.05
C GLU A 5 -20.50 16.57 9.56
N ALA A 6 -21.72 16.81 9.13
CA ALA A 6 -22.17 18.14 8.71
C ALA A 6 -23.45 18.49 9.46
N ASP A 7 -23.47 19.66 10.07
CA ASP A 7 -24.62 20.23 10.77
C ASP A 7 -24.74 21.73 10.47
N GLU A 8 -25.69 22.39 11.13
CA GLU A 8 -25.87 23.84 10.99
C GLU A 8 -24.65 24.67 11.47
N GLY A 9 -23.79 24.07 12.30
CA GLY A 9 -22.57 24.70 12.82
C GLY A 9 -21.35 24.53 11.90
N GLY A 10 -21.40 23.62 10.91
CA GLY A 10 -20.30 23.43 9.99
C GLY A 10 -20.00 21.99 9.61
N LEU A 11 -18.79 21.79 9.13
CA LEU A 11 -18.24 20.50 8.71
C LEU A 11 -17.18 20.06 9.72
N ARG A 12 -17.32 18.85 10.25
CA ARG A 12 -16.33 18.21 11.10
C ARG A 12 -15.72 17.02 10.39
N VAL A 13 -14.39 16.93 10.36
CA VAL A 13 -13.64 15.82 9.84
C VAL A 13 -12.94 15.10 10.99
N GLY A 14 -13.40 13.90 11.32
CA GLY A 14 -12.76 13.02 12.30
C GLY A 14 -11.68 12.18 11.64
N LEU A 15 -10.41 12.39 11.99
CA LEU A 15 -9.30 11.62 11.42
C LEU A 15 -9.19 10.23 12.07
N LEU A 16 -9.43 10.15 13.38
CA LEU A 16 -9.50 8.93 14.17
C LEU A 16 -10.77 8.98 15.02
N PRO A 17 -11.95 8.84 14.41
CA PRO A 17 -13.21 9.03 15.11
C PRO A 17 -13.52 7.85 16.04
N ARG A 18 -14.08 8.16 17.19
CA ARG A 18 -14.54 7.15 18.14
C ARG A 18 -15.96 6.68 17.75
N GLN A 19 -16.06 5.76 16.81
CA GLN A 19 -17.35 5.33 16.25
C GLN A 19 -17.93 4.08 16.91
N PHE A 20 -17.08 3.11 17.28
CA PHE A 20 -17.51 1.78 17.71
C PHE A 20 -17.11 1.43 19.14
N GLY A 21 -16.68 2.39 19.92
CA GLY A 21 -16.18 2.14 21.27
C GLY A 21 -14.75 1.60 21.36
N ASP A 22 -14.16 1.28 20.21
CA ASP A 22 -12.79 0.80 20.12
C ASP A 22 -11.77 1.92 20.29
N LEU A 23 -10.59 1.55 20.73
CA LEU A 23 -9.46 2.45 20.82
C LEU A 23 -8.65 2.37 19.52
N HIS A 24 -8.23 3.51 19.01
CA HIS A 24 -7.23 3.54 17.96
C HIS A 24 -5.86 3.41 18.62
N GLU A 25 -5.24 2.27 18.40
CA GLU A 25 -3.90 2.01 18.89
C GLU A 25 -2.87 2.53 17.90
N LEU A 26 -2.07 3.49 18.33
CA LEU A 26 -0.90 3.99 17.62
C LEU A 26 0.30 3.76 18.53
N GLN A 27 1.19 2.89 18.11
CA GLN A 27 2.37 2.54 18.90
C GLN A 27 3.42 3.66 18.83
N GLY A 28 4.32 3.69 19.82
CA GLY A 28 5.42 4.65 19.79
C GLY A 28 6.29 4.43 18.56
N GLY A 29 6.52 5.50 17.80
CA GLY A 29 7.29 5.46 16.57
C GLY A 29 6.46 5.32 15.29
N GLU A 30 5.21 4.88 15.37
CA GLU A 30 4.30 4.82 14.22
C GLU A 30 3.67 6.19 13.92
N HIS A 31 3.35 6.39 12.66
CA HIS A 31 2.57 7.53 12.17
C HIS A 31 1.22 7.06 11.62
N CYS A 32 0.27 8.00 11.49
CA CYS A 32 -0.98 7.78 10.80
C CYS A 32 -1.27 8.98 9.91
N THR A 33 -0.88 8.90 8.66
CA THR A 33 -1.10 9.96 7.68
C THR A 33 -2.51 9.92 7.11
N ARG A 34 -3.20 11.05 7.14
CA ARG A 34 -4.53 11.23 6.55
C ARG A 34 -4.52 12.44 5.62
N THR A 35 -5.00 12.24 4.42
CA THR A 35 -5.18 13.34 3.45
C THR A 35 -6.66 13.68 3.34
N VAL A 36 -6.98 14.96 3.50
CA VAL A 36 -8.34 15.47 3.38
C VAL A 36 -8.36 16.58 2.33
N TRP A 37 -9.27 16.48 1.39
CA TRP A 37 -9.45 17.45 0.34
C TRP A 37 -10.71 18.28 0.61
N PHE A 38 -10.55 19.58 0.66
CA PHE A 38 -11.66 20.52 0.77
C PHE A 38 -11.85 21.24 -0.56
N GLY A 39 -13.03 21.12 -1.12
CA GLY A 39 -13.39 21.81 -2.34
C GLY A 39 -14.53 22.79 -2.10
N PHE A 40 -14.46 23.94 -2.74
CA PHE A 40 -15.49 24.97 -2.69
C PHE A 40 -15.90 25.31 -4.13
N ASP A 41 -17.14 24.99 -4.48
CA ASP A 41 -17.72 25.32 -5.78
C ASP A 41 -19.24 25.43 -5.65
N ARG A 42 -19.85 26.21 -6.55
CA ARG A 42 -21.30 26.29 -6.68
C ARG A 42 -21.88 25.13 -7.47
N ASP A 43 -21.06 24.52 -8.34
CA ASP A 43 -21.42 23.35 -9.12
C ASP A 43 -20.89 22.08 -8.42
N ALA A 44 -21.79 21.35 -7.80
CA ALA A 44 -21.45 20.11 -7.11
C ALA A 44 -20.93 19.00 -8.05
N ALA A 45 -21.34 18.98 -9.32
CA ALA A 45 -20.87 18.00 -10.28
C ALA A 45 -19.42 18.28 -10.69
N ALA A 46 -19.08 19.52 -10.99
CA ALA A 46 -17.73 19.96 -11.28
C ALA A 46 -16.79 19.75 -10.08
N LEU A 47 -17.28 20.01 -8.87
CA LEU A 47 -16.53 19.75 -7.63
C LEU A 47 -16.23 18.25 -7.48
N ARG A 48 -17.24 17.41 -7.63
CA ARG A 48 -17.07 15.95 -7.53
C ARG A 48 -16.06 15.42 -8.57
N GLN A 49 -16.13 15.89 -9.80
CA GLN A 49 -15.18 15.49 -10.84
C GLN A 49 -13.74 15.87 -10.47
N ARG A 50 -13.52 17.07 -9.93
CA ARG A 50 -12.20 17.50 -9.46
C ARG A 50 -11.71 16.65 -8.29
N LEU A 51 -12.56 16.36 -7.31
CA LEU A 51 -12.21 15.53 -6.16
C LEU A 51 -11.87 14.10 -6.58
N THR A 52 -12.57 13.54 -7.57
CA THR A 52 -12.21 12.23 -8.14
C THR A 52 -10.80 12.22 -8.71
N GLY A 53 -10.37 13.29 -9.37
CA GLY A 53 -9.01 13.41 -9.91
C GLY A 53 -7.90 13.42 -8.85
N TYR A 54 -8.21 13.76 -7.59
CA TYR A 54 -7.24 13.66 -6.49
C TYR A 54 -7.13 12.22 -5.94
N HIS A 55 -8.21 11.45 -6.01
CA HIS A 55 -8.19 10.04 -5.62
C HIS A 55 -7.55 9.14 -6.69
N ASP A 56 -7.71 9.53 -7.94
CA ASP A 56 -7.19 8.80 -9.09
C ASP A 56 -6.42 9.77 -10.01
N PRO A 57 -5.23 10.22 -9.59
CA PRO A 57 -4.45 11.19 -10.35
C PRO A 57 -3.94 10.60 -11.65
N LEU A 58 -3.79 11.47 -12.65
CA LEU A 58 -3.11 11.11 -13.88
C LEU A 58 -1.66 10.73 -13.57
N SER A 59 -1.23 9.60 -14.08
CA SER A 59 0.15 9.17 -14.05
C SER A 59 0.76 9.27 -15.44
N ALA A 60 1.98 9.79 -15.51
CA ALA A 60 2.76 9.81 -16.74
C ALA A 60 3.81 8.70 -16.68
N THR A 61 3.93 7.97 -17.77
CA THR A 61 4.99 6.97 -17.96
C THR A 61 5.77 7.30 -19.21
N CYS A 62 7.05 6.91 -19.23
CA CYS A 62 7.87 6.91 -20.43
C CYS A 62 7.89 5.50 -21.03
N GLU A 63 8.35 5.42 -22.27
CA GLU A 63 8.71 4.12 -22.85
C GLU A 63 9.78 3.44 -21.97
N PRO A 64 9.69 2.14 -21.70
CA PRO A 64 10.61 1.42 -20.83
C PRO A 64 12.09 1.59 -21.18
N SER A 65 12.38 1.75 -22.48
CA SER A 65 13.73 2.03 -22.98
C SER A 65 14.33 3.33 -22.44
N VAL A 66 13.51 4.34 -22.14
CA VAL A 66 13.99 5.61 -21.56
C VAL A 66 14.55 5.37 -20.17
N TYR A 67 13.86 4.56 -19.36
CA TYR A 67 14.31 4.24 -18.01
C TYR A 67 15.59 3.41 -18.04
N SER A 68 15.69 2.38 -18.88
CA SER A 68 16.87 1.55 -18.99
C SER A 68 18.09 2.29 -19.54
N HIS A 69 17.90 3.16 -20.54
CA HIS A 69 18.98 3.97 -21.09
C HIS A 69 19.47 5.07 -20.14
N SER A 70 18.62 5.55 -19.24
CA SER A 70 19.00 6.55 -18.26
C SER A 70 20.07 6.07 -17.28
N GLN A 71 20.13 4.75 -17.05
CA GLN A 71 20.96 4.10 -16.04
C GLN A 71 20.75 4.63 -14.61
N ALA A 72 19.65 5.35 -14.39
CA ALA A 72 19.30 5.87 -13.06
C ALA A 72 18.92 4.75 -12.09
N ILE A 73 18.40 3.63 -12.62
CA ILE A 73 18.08 2.44 -11.87
C ILE A 73 19.05 1.34 -12.29
N PRO A 74 19.93 0.89 -11.37
CA PRO A 74 20.89 -0.18 -11.68
C PRO A 74 20.19 -1.46 -12.15
N TYR A 75 20.76 -2.08 -13.14
CA TYR A 75 20.31 -3.38 -13.66
C TYR A 75 18.89 -3.42 -14.23
N LEU A 76 18.26 -2.28 -14.49
CA LEU A 76 16.97 -2.26 -15.15
C LEU A 76 17.12 -2.81 -16.57
N PRO A 77 16.43 -3.91 -16.91
CA PRO A 77 16.56 -4.52 -18.23
C PRO A 77 15.97 -3.62 -19.31
N ALA A 78 16.48 -3.76 -20.53
CA ALA A 78 15.88 -3.12 -21.70
C ALA A 78 14.65 -3.92 -22.18
N GLY A 79 13.65 -3.21 -22.64
CA GLY A 79 12.44 -3.83 -23.23
C GLY A 79 11.59 -4.56 -22.20
N ASP A 80 11.11 -5.72 -22.55
CA ASP A 80 10.22 -6.57 -21.73
C ASP A 80 10.94 -7.33 -20.61
N GLY A 81 12.18 -6.98 -20.34
CA GLY A 81 13.00 -7.59 -19.29
C GLY A 81 13.59 -8.95 -19.66
N GLY A 82 13.27 -9.49 -20.85
CA GLY A 82 13.75 -10.82 -21.25
C GLY A 82 13.35 -11.93 -20.27
N TYR A 83 12.25 -11.73 -19.55
CA TYR A 83 11.77 -12.69 -18.55
C TYR A 83 11.42 -14.01 -19.20
N ARG A 84 11.76 -15.10 -18.51
CA ARG A 84 11.28 -16.43 -18.90
C ARG A 84 9.76 -16.47 -18.81
N ASP A 85 9.14 -17.34 -19.60
CA ASP A 85 7.69 -17.46 -19.65
C ASP A 85 7.07 -17.78 -18.27
N GLU A 86 7.77 -18.59 -17.47
CA GLU A 86 7.33 -18.90 -16.11
C GLU A 86 7.22 -17.65 -15.22
N LEU A 87 8.18 -16.73 -15.31
CA LEU A 87 8.14 -15.49 -14.55
C LEU A 87 7.02 -14.58 -15.05
N ARG A 88 6.76 -14.55 -16.36
CA ARG A 88 5.62 -13.78 -16.91
C ARG A 88 4.28 -14.29 -16.36
N VAL A 89 4.12 -15.61 -16.27
CA VAL A 89 2.92 -16.20 -15.64
C VAL A 89 2.77 -15.74 -14.19
N ILE A 90 3.83 -15.84 -13.39
CA ILE A 90 3.83 -15.40 -11.98
C ILE A 90 3.47 -13.93 -11.86
N LEU A 91 4.06 -13.06 -12.70
CA LEU A 91 3.76 -11.63 -12.69
C LEU A 91 2.32 -11.33 -13.10
N GLN A 92 1.76 -12.10 -14.03
CA GLN A 92 0.35 -11.98 -14.40
C GLN A 92 -0.56 -12.45 -13.27
N GLU A 93 -0.28 -13.58 -12.64
CA GLU A 93 -1.04 -14.10 -11.50
C GLU A 93 -0.99 -13.16 -10.28
N ALA A 94 0.09 -12.39 -10.13
CA ALA A 94 0.17 -11.36 -9.10
C ALA A 94 -0.87 -10.24 -9.27
N LEU A 95 -1.31 -9.98 -10.50
CA LEU A 95 -2.29 -8.93 -10.81
C LEU A 95 -3.70 -9.47 -11.10
N GLU A 96 -3.85 -10.74 -11.47
CA GLU A 96 -5.09 -11.31 -11.98
C GLU A 96 -5.40 -12.65 -11.31
N GLY A 97 -6.70 -12.96 -11.22
CA GLY A 97 -7.19 -14.21 -10.66
C GLY A 97 -7.34 -14.20 -9.12
N ASP A 98 -7.75 -15.34 -8.60
CA ASP A 98 -8.15 -15.50 -7.19
C ASP A 98 -6.97 -15.40 -6.20
N ARG A 99 -5.75 -15.53 -6.69
CA ARG A 99 -4.53 -15.43 -5.89
C ARG A 99 -3.75 -14.13 -6.12
N SER A 100 -4.33 -13.20 -6.88
CA SER A 100 -3.70 -11.89 -7.09
C SER A 100 -3.58 -11.10 -5.79
N PHE A 101 -2.69 -10.12 -5.76
CA PHE A 101 -2.56 -9.21 -4.61
C PHE A 101 -3.87 -8.49 -4.29
N PHE A 102 -4.65 -8.14 -5.32
CA PHE A 102 -5.96 -7.54 -5.11
C PHE A 102 -6.94 -8.51 -4.44
N SER A 103 -7.01 -9.76 -4.92
CA SER A 103 -7.89 -10.78 -4.35
C SER A 103 -7.48 -11.17 -2.93
N LYS A 104 -6.20 -11.23 -2.65
CA LYS A 104 -5.67 -11.47 -1.29
C LYS A 104 -6.10 -10.36 -0.32
N ARG A 105 -6.01 -9.11 -0.71
CA ARG A 105 -6.47 -7.96 0.09
C ARG A 105 -7.95 -8.06 0.42
N GLU A 106 -8.77 -8.41 -0.57
CA GLU A 106 -10.22 -8.62 -0.36
C GLU A 106 -10.51 -9.78 0.58
N ALA A 107 -9.75 -10.88 0.46
CA ALA A 107 -9.99 -12.11 1.24
C ALA A 107 -9.83 -11.90 2.75
N ILE A 108 -8.99 -10.99 3.17
CA ILE A 108 -8.71 -10.69 4.58
C ILE A 108 -9.23 -9.32 5.02
N ASP A 109 -9.98 -8.63 4.17
CA ASP A 109 -10.52 -7.29 4.44
C ASP A 109 -9.44 -6.28 4.89
N GLU A 110 -8.30 -6.23 4.19
CA GLU A 110 -7.12 -5.44 4.54
C GLU A 110 -7.30 -3.94 4.24
N TYR A 111 -8.36 -3.34 4.77
CA TYR A 111 -8.70 -1.93 4.56
C TYR A 111 -8.58 -1.06 5.81
N GLY A 112 -8.12 -1.64 6.91
CA GLY A 112 -7.84 -0.91 8.15
C GLY A 112 -6.73 0.12 7.99
N TRP A 113 -6.81 1.18 8.77
CA TRP A 113 -5.84 2.29 8.67
C TRP A 113 -4.38 1.88 8.93
N ARG A 114 -4.17 0.81 9.70
CA ARG A 114 -2.86 0.32 10.09
C ARG A 114 -2.22 -0.54 9.00
N ASN A 115 -3.02 -1.38 8.36
CA ASN A 115 -2.49 -2.42 7.48
C ASN A 115 -2.78 -2.16 6.00
N TYR A 116 -3.57 -1.13 5.68
CA TYR A 116 -3.91 -0.85 4.29
C TYR A 116 -2.67 -0.58 3.45
N GLY A 117 -2.50 -1.39 2.42
CA GLY A 117 -1.36 -1.34 1.52
C GLY A 117 -0.32 -2.41 1.78
N ASP A 118 -0.29 -2.98 2.99
CA ASP A 118 0.55 -4.11 3.27
C ASP A 118 0.13 -5.35 2.48
N MET A 119 1.01 -6.31 2.34
CA MET A 119 0.77 -7.54 1.57
C MET A 119 1.07 -8.75 2.43
N TRP A 120 0.09 -9.62 2.58
CA TRP A 120 0.33 -10.85 3.30
C TRP A 120 1.05 -11.89 2.42
N ALA A 121 2.00 -12.54 3.04
CA ALA A 121 2.67 -13.71 2.49
C ALA A 121 2.04 -14.97 3.06
N ASP A 122 1.93 -15.97 2.22
CA ASP A 122 1.27 -17.24 2.55
C ASP A 122 2.26 -18.38 2.84
N HIS A 123 3.55 -18.09 2.96
CA HIS A 123 4.55 -19.14 3.15
C HIS A 123 4.46 -19.81 4.53
N GLU A 124 3.88 -19.15 5.51
CA GLU A 124 3.63 -19.74 6.83
C GLU A 124 2.37 -20.62 6.85
N GLU A 125 1.49 -20.52 5.87
CA GLU A 125 0.32 -21.40 5.76
C GLU A 125 0.72 -22.88 5.64
N ALA A 126 1.88 -23.16 5.10
CA ALA A 126 2.43 -24.53 5.02
C ALA A 126 2.57 -25.20 6.40
N TYR A 127 2.65 -24.43 7.44
CA TYR A 127 2.80 -24.89 8.84
C TYR A 127 1.50 -24.76 9.63
N CYS A 128 0.46 -24.19 9.04
CA CYS A 128 -0.82 -23.98 9.72
C CYS A 128 -1.82 -25.09 9.34
N PRO A 129 -2.24 -25.94 10.29
CA PRO A 129 -3.15 -27.04 10.00
C PRO A 129 -4.61 -26.61 9.80
N ASP A 130 -4.98 -25.38 10.09
CA ASP A 130 -6.36 -24.90 9.96
C ASP A 130 -6.53 -24.04 8.69
N GLU A 131 -6.90 -24.70 7.59
CA GLU A 131 -7.19 -24.06 6.30
C GLU A 131 -8.31 -22.99 6.35
N ARG A 132 -9.05 -22.91 7.44
CA ARG A 132 -10.15 -21.96 7.61
C ARG A 132 -9.71 -20.58 8.08
N ARG A 133 -8.45 -20.44 8.50
CA ARG A 133 -7.86 -19.18 8.93
C ARG A 133 -6.53 -18.99 8.22
N PRO A 134 -6.46 -18.07 7.25
CA PRO A 134 -5.17 -17.72 6.67
C PRO A 134 -4.25 -17.19 7.77
N VAL A 135 -3.03 -17.67 7.81
CA VAL A 135 -1.99 -17.05 8.63
C VAL A 135 -1.54 -15.79 7.91
N ILE A 136 -1.92 -14.66 8.48
CA ILE A 136 -1.59 -13.36 7.89
C ILE A 136 -0.24 -12.93 8.46
N SER A 137 0.75 -12.93 7.61
CA SER A 137 2.10 -12.52 7.92
C SER A 137 2.63 -11.62 6.82
N HIS A 138 3.20 -10.50 7.18
CA HIS A 138 3.59 -9.45 6.27
C HIS A 138 5.13 -9.35 6.22
N TYR A 139 5.71 -9.57 5.05
CA TYR A 139 7.17 -9.64 4.85
C TYR A 139 7.67 -8.70 3.76
N ASN A 140 6.93 -7.62 3.52
CA ASN A 140 7.15 -6.74 2.37
C ASN A 140 8.56 -6.18 2.30
N ASN A 141 9.10 -5.73 3.42
CA ASN A 141 10.43 -5.13 3.46
C ASN A 141 11.54 -6.18 3.38
N GLN A 142 11.28 -7.40 3.80
CA GLN A 142 12.24 -8.50 3.71
C GLN A 142 12.54 -8.86 2.26
N TYR A 143 11.53 -8.84 1.40
CA TYR A 143 11.65 -9.24 -0.01
C TYR A 143 11.68 -8.04 -0.96
N ASP A 144 11.65 -6.83 -0.43
CA ASP A 144 11.65 -5.58 -1.19
C ASP A 144 10.54 -5.52 -2.25
N LEU A 145 9.34 -5.91 -1.84
CA LEU A 145 8.18 -6.01 -2.71
C LEU A 145 7.82 -4.65 -3.32
N LEU A 146 7.93 -3.57 -2.55
CA LEU A 146 7.68 -2.22 -3.03
C LEU A 146 8.57 -1.87 -4.22
N TYR A 147 9.87 -2.15 -4.11
CA TYR A 147 10.81 -1.93 -5.21
C TYR A 147 10.46 -2.78 -6.43
N GLY A 148 10.13 -4.06 -6.22
CA GLY A 148 9.68 -4.96 -7.29
C GLY A 148 8.45 -4.43 -8.03
N MET A 149 7.43 -3.94 -7.34
CA MET A 149 6.24 -3.33 -7.94
C MET A 149 6.58 -2.08 -8.75
N LEU A 150 7.43 -1.21 -8.24
CA LEU A 150 7.88 -0.01 -8.96
C LEU A 150 8.65 -0.37 -10.23
N ILE A 151 9.53 -1.38 -10.18
CA ILE A 151 10.23 -1.89 -11.37
C ILE A 151 9.23 -2.42 -12.40
N GLN A 152 8.24 -3.20 -11.99
CA GLN A 152 7.21 -3.70 -12.91
C GLN A 152 6.39 -2.56 -13.53
N PHE A 153 6.06 -1.54 -12.76
CA PHE A 153 5.38 -0.35 -13.28
C PHE A 153 6.23 0.36 -14.35
N LEU A 154 7.51 0.55 -14.12
CA LEU A 154 8.41 1.21 -15.07
C LEU A 154 8.63 0.40 -16.35
N LEU A 155 8.68 -0.93 -16.23
CA LEU A 155 8.91 -1.83 -17.36
C LEU A 155 7.67 -2.04 -18.22
N THR A 156 6.48 -2.03 -17.61
CA THR A 156 5.25 -2.41 -18.30
C THR A 156 4.31 -1.24 -18.55
N GLY A 157 4.42 -0.15 -17.80
CA GLY A 157 3.44 0.93 -17.77
C GLY A 157 2.09 0.51 -17.18
N ASP A 158 1.97 -0.73 -16.67
CA ASP A 158 0.72 -1.22 -16.11
C ASP A 158 0.44 -0.54 -14.77
N ARG A 159 -0.61 0.27 -14.77
CA ARG A 159 -1.01 1.08 -13.64
C ARG A 159 -1.40 0.27 -12.40
N ARG A 160 -1.76 -0.99 -12.55
CA ARG A 160 -2.10 -1.88 -11.43
C ARG A 160 -0.92 -2.05 -10.49
N TRP A 161 0.32 -2.07 -10.99
CA TRP A 161 1.50 -2.09 -10.15
C TRP A 161 1.64 -0.83 -9.29
N TRP A 162 1.33 0.34 -9.84
CA TRP A 162 1.29 1.57 -9.07
C TRP A 162 0.19 1.58 -8.02
N GLN A 163 -1.01 1.06 -8.34
CA GLN A 163 -2.13 0.95 -7.40
C GLN A 163 -1.82 0.05 -6.20
N LEU A 164 -0.90 -0.89 -6.35
CA LEU A 164 -0.38 -1.71 -5.24
C LEU A 164 0.78 -1.00 -4.53
N ALA A 165 1.69 -0.39 -5.27
CA ALA A 165 2.90 0.22 -4.72
C ALA A 165 2.62 1.48 -3.88
N ASP A 166 1.71 2.37 -4.30
CA ASP A 166 1.44 3.62 -3.57
C ASP A 166 0.89 3.38 -2.15
N PRO A 167 -0.15 2.55 -1.93
CA PRO A 167 -0.58 2.24 -0.57
C PRO A 167 0.46 1.47 0.24
N LEU A 168 1.22 0.55 -0.36
CA LEU A 168 2.31 -0.14 0.32
C LEU A 168 3.42 0.83 0.75
N ALA A 169 3.80 1.78 -0.11
CA ALA A 169 4.78 2.80 0.26
C ALA A 169 4.31 3.67 1.44
N ARG A 170 3.03 4.01 1.48
CA ARG A 170 2.44 4.76 2.61
C ARG A 170 2.44 3.94 3.89
N HIS A 171 2.11 2.66 3.81
CA HIS A 171 2.19 1.75 4.95
C HIS A 171 3.62 1.67 5.49
N VAL A 172 4.60 1.45 4.63
CA VAL A 172 6.02 1.40 5.02
C VAL A 172 6.46 2.70 5.70
N ILE A 173 6.07 3.85 5.14
CA ILE A 173 6.43 5.16 5.71
C ILE A 173 5.78 5.39 7.06
N ASP A 174 4.51 5.03 7.23
CA ASP A 174 3.76 5.33 8.44
C ASP A 174 3.98 4.30 9.55
N ILE A 175 4.11 3.03 9.22
CA ILE A 175 4.10 1.91 10.18
C ILE A 175 5.48 1.25 10.32
N ASP A 176 6.12 0.88 9.22
CA ASP A 176 7.36 0.10 9.26
C ASP A 176 8.59 0.95 9.59
N LEU A 177 8.56 2.24 9.24
CA LEU A 177 9.57 3.19 9.70
C LEU A 177 9.27 3.64 11.12
N TYR A 178 10.25 3.46 12.00
CA TYR A 178 10.11 3.79 13.42
C TYR A 178 10.55 5.24 13.69
N HIS A 179 9.59 6.15 13.69
CA HIS A 179 9.80 7.61 13.78
C HIS A 179 10.02 8.08 15.24
N THR A 180 11.02 7.54 15.91
CA THR A 180 11.35 7.93 17.29
C THR A 180 12.85 7.93 17.51
N GLU A 181 13.30 8.76 18.43
CA GLU A 181 14.67 8.77 19.00
C GLU A 181 14.66 8.40 20.49
N ARG A 182 13.52 7.94 21.01
CA ARG A 182 13.31 7.71 22.47
C ARG A 182 13.20 6.25 22.84
N ASP A 183 13.54 5.35 21.92
CA ASP A 183 13.58 3.93 22.16
C ASP A 183 15.03 3.42 22.20
N LYS A 184 15.22 2.11 22.22
CA LYS A 184 16.54 1.49 22.07
C LYS A 184 17.21 1.97 20.79
N ALA A 185 18.51 2.24 20.87
CA ALA A 185 19.27 2.76 19.73
C ALA A 185 19.15 1.91 18.47
N ALA A 186 18.91 0.60 18.61
CA ALA A 186 18.72 -0.31 17.48
C ALA A 186 17.40 -0.10 16.73
N TYR A 187 16.42 0.57 17.33
CA TYR A 187 15.09 0.76 16.76
C TYR A 187 14.87 2.19 16.26
N ASN A 188 15.57 3.16 16.84
CA ASN A 188 15.40 4.57 16.52
C ASN A 188 15.68 4.86 15.03
N GLY A 189 14.68 5.40 14.32
CA GLY A 189 14.76 5.68 12.90
C GLY A 189 15.00 4.44 12.02
N GLY A 190 14.75 3.26 12.56
CA GLY A 190 14.91 1.99 11.84
C GLY A 190 13.74 1.66 10.95
N LEU A 191 14.00 0.86 9.92
CA LEU A 191 12.99 0.20 9.09
C LEU A 191 12.86 -1.25 9.55
N PHE A 192 11.65 -1.65 9.89
CA PHE A 192 11.35 -3.04 10.19
C PHE A 192 11.13 -3.81 8.89
N TRP A 193 11.82 -4.93 8.76
CA TRP A 193 11.77 -5.79 7.58
C TRP A 193 10.57 -6.73 7.58
N HIS A 194 9.97 -6.91 8.76
CA HIS A 194 8.91 -7.86 9.01
C HIS A 194 8.06 -7.36 10.17
N THR A 195 6.79 -7.27 9.95
CA THR A 195 5.80 -6.99 10.98
C THR A 195 4.77 -8.11 11.00
N ALA A 196 4.60 -8.76 12.15
CA ALA A 196 3.48 -9.66 12.37
C ALA A 196 2.34 -8.83 12.98
N HIS A 197 1.35 -8.53 12.17
CA HIS A 197 0.25 -7.67 12.60
C HIS A 197 -0.89 -8.45 13.29
N TYR A 198 -0.92 -9.76 13.14
CA TYR A 198 -2.00 -10.61 13.64
C TYR A 198 -1.41 -11.82 14.36
N HIS A 199 -1.01 -11.61 15.58
CA HIS A 199 -0.82 -12.71 16.53
C HIS A 199 -2.00 -12.71 17.50
N ASP A 200 -2.72 -13.81 17.54
CA ASP A 200 -3.62 -14.16 18.63
C ASP A 200 -2.84 -14.52 19.90
#